data_504dfa8cd82186f7919584dc760472c8
#
_entry.id   504dfa8cd82186f7919584dc760472c8
#
_cell.length_a   1.000
_cell.length_b   1.000
_cell.length_c   1.000
_cell.angle_alpha   90.00
_cell.angle_beta   90.00
_cell.angle_gamma   90.00
#
_symmetry.space_group_name_H-M   'P 1'
#
loop_
_entity.id
_entity.type
_entity.pdbx_description
1 polymer ?
#
loop_
_entity_poly.entity_id
_entity_poly.type
_entity_poly.pdbx_seq_one_letter_code
_entity_poly.pdbx_strand_id
1 'polypeptide(L)'
;ESIDRFIKTLSPLLLKAEEYKINLSLETDLAPEPFLELLSSFKSERLTVNYDVGNSASMGFNLIDEFDSYGNLISDIHIKDRILGGESVELGKGNVDFELFFNKLKEMNYEGPLVMQAYRDDEGLKIFEKQLDWVQKYI
;
A
#
# COMPACT_ATOMS: atom_id res chain seq x y z
N GLU A 1 23.79 2.29 8.30
CA GLU A 1 24.23 3.65 7.85
C GLU A 1 23.13 4.35 7.01
N SER A 2 22.50 3.70 6.02
CA SER A 2 21.39 4.29 5.23
C SER A 2 20.12 4.43 6.06
N ILE A 3 19.73 3.40 6.81
CA ILE A 3 18.55 3.39 7.68
C ILE A 3 18.70 4.45 8.79
N ASP A 4 19.83 4.54 9.47
CA ASP A 4 20.05 5.54 10.52
C ASP A 4 19.91 6.97 9.99
N ARG A 5 20.40 7.20 8.76
CA ARG A 5 20.26 8.50 8.10
C ARG A 5 18.78 8.78 7.78
N PHE A 6 18.05 7.78 7.31
CA PHE A 6 16.61 7.88 7.02
C PHE A 6 15.83 8.22 8.31
N ILE A 7 16.08 7.49 9.40
CA ILE A 7 15.44 7.73 10.70
C ILE A 7 15.71 9.15 11.17
N LYS A 8 16.99 9.59 11.14
CA LYS A 8 17.38 10.93 11.55
C LYS A 8 16.70 12.03 10.70
N THR A 9 16.48 11.77 9.42
CA THR A 9 15.87 12.75 8.50
C THR A 9 14.35 12.79 8.66
N LEU A 10 13.70 11.63 8.85
CA LEU A 10 12.24 11.54 8.94
C LEU A 10 11.72 11.99 10.32
N SER A 11 12.46 11.74 11.40
CA SER A 11 12.00 12.05 12.77
C SER A 11 11.53 13.50 12.97
N PRO A 12 12.23 14.55 12.49
CA PRO A 12 11.75 15.92 12.60
C PRO A 12 10.44 16.19 11.81
N LEU A 13 10.23 15.46 10.73
CA LEU A 13 9.00 15.57 9.93
C LEU A 13 7.83 14.92 10.64
N LEU A 14 8.06 13.81 11.33
CA LEU A 14 7.04 13.16 12.15
C LEU A 14 6.57 14.06 13.31
N LEU A 15 7.45 14.81 13.94
CA LEU A 15 7.02 15.79 14.96
C LEU A 15 6.07 16.84 14.39
N LYS A 16 6.32 17.30 13.16
CA LYS A 16 5.38 18.19 12.47
C LYS A 16 4.08 17.49 12.08
N ALA A 17 4.16 16.24 11.63
CA ALA A 17 2.97 15.46 11.31
C ALA A 17 2.07 15.28 12.54
N GLU A 18 2.65 15.10 13.72
CA GLU A 18 1.92 15.07 15.00
C GLU A 18 1.27 16.40 15.31
N GLU A 19 2.02 17.51 15.18
CA GLU A 19 1.51 18.88 15.39
C GLU A 19 0.29 19.18 14.51
N TYR A 20 0.38 18.84 13.22
CA TYR A 20 -0.68 19.09 12.24
C TYR A 20 -1.72 17.98 12.16
N LYS A 21 -1.58 16.88 12.92
CA LYS A 21 -2.46 15.70 12.93
C LYS A 21 -2.64 15.09 11.53
N ILE A 22 -1.58 15.02 10.77
CA ILE A 22 -1.53 14.37 9.44
C ILE A 22 -0.68 13.12 9.52
N ASN A 23 -0.97 12.13 8.69
CA ASN A 23 -0.15 10.93 8.58
C ASN A 23 0.99 11.15 7.57
N LEU A 24 2.13 10.53 7.84
CA LEU A 24 3.19 10.30 6.87
C LEU A 24 3.15 8.82 6.51
N SER A 25 2.60 8.50 5.37
CA SER A 25 2.49 7.13 4.90
C SER A 25 3.72 6.75 4.08
N LEU A 26 4.34 5.64 4.44
CA LEU A 26 5.47 5.08 3.69
C LEU A 26 4.99 4.04 2.70
N GLU A 27 5.46 4.15 1.48
CA GLU A 27 5.41 3.12 0.45
C GLU A 27 6.82 2.62 0.17
N THR A 28 7.04 1.31 0.15
CA THR A 28 8.37 0.72 0.01
C THR A 28 8.28 -0.65 -0.67
N ASP A 29 9.40 -1.11 -1.19
CA ASP A 29 9.63 -2.45 -1.73
C ASP A 29 10.36 -3.38 -0.74
N LEU A 30 10.45 -3.00 0.54
CA LEU A 30 10.99 -3.85 1.58
C LEU A 30 10.05 -5.03 1.87
N ALA A 31 10.63 -6.20 2.12
CA ALA A 31 9.89 -7.36 2.60
C ALA A 31 9.23 -7.07 3.98
N PRO A 32 8.19 -7.85 4.39
CA PRO A 32 7.38 -7.55 5.57
C PRO A 32 8.20 -7.33 6.85
N GLU A 33 9.14 -8.24 7.18
CA GLU A 33 9.92 -8.11 8.42
C GLU A 33 10.85 -6.89 8.44
N PRO A 34 11.72 -6.63 7.41
CA PRO A 34 12.52 -5.42 7.36
C PRO A 34 11.70 -4.13 7.38
N PHE A 35 10.51 -4.15 6.79
CA PHE A 35 9.63 -2.99 6.82
C PHE A 35 9.05 -2.75 8.21
N LEU A 36 8.59 -3.80 8.89
CA LEU A 36 8.14 -3.71 10.28
C LEU A 36 9.25 -3.23 11.23
N GLU A 37 10.49 -3.70 11.04
CA GLU A 37 11.65 -3.21 11.82
C GLU A 37 11.87 -1.71 11.61
N LEU A 38 11.78 -1.25 10.35
CA LEU A 38 11.89 0.17 10.02
C LEU A 38 10.80 0.99 10.70
N LEU A 39 9.53 0.59 10.58
CA LEU A 39 8.39 1.26 11.21
C LEU A 39 8.55 1.31 12.74
N SER A 40 8.99 0.21 13.36
CA SER A 40 9.21 0.09 14.80
C SER A 40 10.35 0.97 15.33
N SER A 41 11.22 1.46 14.44
CA SER A 41 12.30 2.39 14.81
C SER A 41 11.81 3.79 15.14
N PHE A 42 10.54 4.08 14.87
CA PHE A 42 9.90 5.36 15.14
C PHE A 42 8.85 5.22 16.24
N LYS A 43 8.73 6.26 17.08
CA LYS A 43 7.72 6.35 18.14
C LYS A 43 6.67 7.39 17.77
N SER A 44 5.92 7.14 16.72
CA SER A 44 4.88 8.06 16.26
C SER A 44 3.70 7.29 15.67
N GLU A 45 2.50 7.60 16.12
CA GLU A 45 1.26 7.10 15.53
C GLU A 45 0.94 7.74 14.17
N ARG A 46 1.73 8.74 13.77
CA ARG A 46 1.57 9.42 12.48
C ARG A 46 2.42 8.81 11.36
N LEU A 47 3.28 7.85 11.71
CA LEU A 47 3.96 7.04 10.70
C LEU A 47 3.06 5.85 10.36
N THR A 48 2.60 5.82 9.14
CA THR A 48 1.65 4.82 8.63
C THR A 48 2.17 4.19 7.35
N VAL A 49 1.43 3.26 6.81
CA VAL A 49 1.75 2.54 5.57
C VAL A 49 0.77 2.94 4.48
N ASN A 50 1.30 3.33 3.33
CA ASN A 50 0.58 3.31 2.08
C ASN A 50 0.84 1.95 1.42
N TYR A 51 -0.17 1.10 1.39
CA TYR A 51 -0.06 -0.24 0.86
C TYR A 51 -0.42 -0.27 -0.63
N ASP A 52 0.56 -0.50 -1.51
CA ASP A 52 0.32 -0.72 -2.94
C ASP A 52 0.25 -2.22 -3.21
N VAL A 53 -0.97 -2.74 -3.37
CA VAL A 53 -1.22 -4.17 -3.56
C VAL A 53 -0.56 -4.72 -4.84
N GLY A 54 -0.43 -3.90 -5.89
CA GLY A 54 0.22 -4.31 -7.12
C GLY A 54 1.74 -4.36 -6.99
N ASN A 55 2.35 -3.43 -6.26
CA ASN A 55 3.78 -3.46 -5.99
C ASN A 55 4.14 -4.69 -5.15
N SER A 56 3.36 -4.97 -4.10
CA SER A 56 3.49 -6.18 -3.28
C SER A 56 3.45 -7.45 -4.14
N ALA A 57 2.43 -7.61 -4.97
CA ALA A 57 2.29 -8.76 -5.87
C ALA A 57 3.45 -8.88 -6.88
N SER A 58 3.95 -7.74 -7.39
CA SER A 58 5.10 -7.70 -8.28
C SER A 58 6.40 -8.13 -7.62
N MET A 59 6.56 -7.85 -6.33
CA MET A 59 7.70 -8.32 -5.52
C MET A 59 7.55 -9.79 -5.09
N GLY A 60 6.37 -10.38 -5.28
CA GLY A 60 6.07 -11.76 -4.88
C GLY A 60 5.89 -11.93 -3.38
N PHE A 61 5.55 -10.85 -2.66
CA PHE A 61 5.28 -10.93 -1.24
C PHE A 61 3.96 -11.66 -0.96
N ASN A 62 3.89 -12.29 0.20
CA ASN A 62 2.68 -12.94 0.65
C ASN A 62 1.78 -11.93 1.36
N LEU A 63 0.59 -11.71 0.83
CA LEU A 63 -0.37 -10.75 1.36
C LEU A 63 -0.71 -11.01 2.84
N ILE A 64 -0.85 -12.26 3.25
CA ILE A 64 -1.15 -12.60 4.64
C ILE A 64 0.00 -12.18 5.56
N ASP A 65 1.24 -12.49 5.17
CA ASP A 65 2.42 -12.12 5.97
C ASP A 65 2.55 -10.60 6.12
N GLU A 66 2.25 -9.84 5.06
CA GLU A 66 2.26 -8.37 5.09
C GLU A 66 1.20 -7.82 6.04
N PHE A 67 -0.04 -8.31 5.92
CA PHE A 67 -1.14 -7.87 6.77
C PHE A 67 -0.98 -8.29 8.23
N ASP A 68 -0.42 -9.45 8.49
CA ASP A 68 -0.10 -9.92 9.85
C ASP A 68 1.07 -9.11 10.47
N SER A 69 2.00 -8.61 9.64
CA SER A 69 3.14 -7.81 10.11
C SER A 69 2.76 -6.37 10.41
N TYR A 70 2.19 -5.65 9.45
CA TYR A 70 1.95 -4.21 9.55
C TYR A 70 0.54 -3.76 9.10
N GLY A 71 -0.38 -4.67 8.91
CA GLY A 71 -1.73 -4.34 8.42
C GLY A 71 -2.46 -3.29 9.25
N ASN A 72 -2.27 -3.30 10.57
CA ASN A 72 -2.84 -2.31 11.49
C ASN A 72 -2.24 -0.90 11.35
N LEU A 73 -1.17 -0.73 10.62
CA LEU A 73 -0.53 0.54 10.31
C LEU A 73 -0.93 1.10 8.94
N ILE A 74 -1.67 0.34 8.15
CA ILE A 74 -2.13 0.77 6.81
C ILE A 74 -3.16 1.89 6.98
N SER A 75 -2.84 3.07 6.45
CA SER A 75 -3.74 4.24 6.46
C SER A 75 -4.39 4.51 5.11
N ASP A 76 -3.76 4.10 4.03
CA ASP A 76 -4.19 4.28 2.66
C ASP A 76 -3.69 3.13 1.78
N ILE A 77 -4.42 2.86 0.71
CA ILE A 77 -4.16 1.73 -0.17
C ILE A 77 -4.20 2.20 -1.61
N HIS A 78 -3.18 1.82 -2.39
CA HIS A 78 -3.20 1.93 -3.83
C HIS A 78 -3.75 0.65 -4.47
N ILE A 79 -4.83 0.79 -5.23
CA ILE A 79 -5.41 -0.28 -6.04
C ILE A 79 -4.74 -0.28 -7.41
N LYS A 80 -3.96 -1.32 -7.64
CA LYS A 80 -3.14 -1.52 -8.81
C LYS A 80 -2.96 -3.01 -9.06
N ASP A 81 -2.68 -3.42 -10.27
CA ASP A 81 -2.28 -4.79 -10.58
C ASP A 81 -0.98 -4.80 -11.37
N ARG A 82 -0.14 -5.77 -11.08
CA ARG A 82 1.16 -5.94 -11.73
C ARG A 82 1.47 -7.42 -11.98
N ILE A 83 2.27 -7.67 -13.00
CA ILE A 83 2.86 -8.98 -13.23
C ILE A 83 4.04 -9.17 -12.27
N LEU A 84 4.27 -10.39 -11.79
CA LEU A 84 5.42 -10.74 -10.95
C LEU A 84 6.73 -10.29 -11.61
N GLY A 85 7.48 -9.44 -10.92
CA GLY A 85 8.71 -8.83 -11.45
C GLY A 85 8.50 -7.92 -12.65
N GLY A 86 7.27 -7.55 -12.98
CA GLY A 86 6.93 -6.90 -14.23
C GLY A 86 6.14 -5.60 -14.10
N GLU A 87 5.49 -5.26 -15.19
CA GLU A 87 4.79 -3.98 -15.39
C GLU A 87 3.38 -3.96 -14.78
N SER A 88 2.80 -2.75 -14.70
CA SER A 88 1.39 -2.56 -14.37
C SER A 88 0.50 -3.02 -15.52
N VAL A 89 -0.59 -3.68 -15.18
CA VAL A 89 -1.58 -4.22 -16.12
C VAL A 89 -3.00 -3.84 -15.68
N GLU A 90 -3.98 -4.10 -16.53
CA GLU A 90 -5.39 -3.99 -16.13
C GLU A 90 -5.68 -4.83 -14.88
N LEU A 91 -6.57 -4.34 -14.03
CA LEU A 91 -6.97 -5.05 -12.82
C LEU A 91 -7.52 -6.46 -13.14
N GLY A 92 -7.02 -7.44 -12.42
CA GLY A 92 -7.34 -8.86 -12.62
C GLY A 92 -6.59 -9.53 -13.76
N LYS A 93 -5.57 -8.87 -14.36
CA LYS A 93 -4.69 -9.44 -15.39
C LYS A 93 -3.26 -9.67 -14.88
N GLY A 94 -2.95 -9.25 -13.67
CA GLY A 94 -1.66 -9.43 -13.02
C GLY A 94 -1.67 -10.56 -11.98
N ASN A 95 -0.87 -10.37 -10.96
CA ASN A 95 -0.62 -11.36 -9.92
C ASN A 95 -1.30 -11.04 -8.58
N VAL A 96 -2.07 -9.96 -8.50
CA VAL A 96 -2.83 -9.64 -7.28
C VAL A 96 -3.99 -10.62 -7.11
N ASP A 97 -4.06 -11.29 -5.96
CA ASP A 97 -5.26 -12.02 -5.52
C ASP A 97 -6.26 -11.03 -4.90
N PHE A 98 -7.07 -10.40 -5.74
CA PHE A 98 -8.04 -9.40 -5.29
C PHE A 98 -9.14 -9.97 -4.40
N GLU A 99 -9.51 -11.23 -4.56
CA GLU A 99 -10.51 -11.86 -3.70
C GLU A 99 -9.96 -11.99 -2.27
N LEU A 100 -8.76 -12.53 -2.12
CA LEU A 100 -8.08 -12.61 -0.84
C LEU A 100 -7.85 -11.22 -0.23
N PHE A 101 -7.37 -10.27 -1.04
CA PHE A 101 -7.11 -8.90 -0.62
C PHE A 101 -8.35 -8.20 -0.04
N PHE A 102 -9.46 -8.17 -0.77
CA PHE A 102 -10.68 -7.52 -0.29
C PHE A 102 -11.34 -8.27 0.88
N ASN A 103 -11.21 -9.59 0.95
CA ASN A 103 -11.64 -10.35 2.12
C ASN A 103 -10.82 -9.94 3.37
N LYS A 104 -9.50 -9.78 3.23
CA LYS A 104 -8.64 -9.29 4.33
C LYS A 104 -9.05 -7.89 4.79
N LEU A 105 -9.34 -6.96 3.89
CA LEU A 105 -9.82 -5.62 4.25
C LEU A 105 -11.13 -5.67 5.03
N LYS A 106 -12.06 -6.55 4.65
CA LYS A 106 -13.33 -6.75 5.37
C LYS A 106 -13.10 -7.34 6.77
N GLU A 107 -12.22 -8.33 6.89
CA GLU A 107 -11.86 -8.93 8.19
C GLU A 107 -11.27 -7.90 9.15
N MET A 108 -10.46 -6.97 8.65
CA MET A 108 -9.84 -5.89 9.43
C MET A 108 -10.79 -4.72 9.70
N ASN A 109 -11.97 -4.69 9.10
CA ASN A 109 -12.86 -3.53 9.09
C ASN A 109 -12.13 -2.26 8.59
N TYR A 110 -11.39 -2.37 7.50
CA TYR A 110 -10.65 -1.25 6.93
C TYR A 110 -11.62 -0.19 6.39
N GLU A 111 -11.49 1.04 6.89
CA GLU A 111 -12.30 2.20 6.51
C GLU A 111 -11.49 3.32 5.83
N GLY A 112 -10.23 3.06 5.56
CA GLY A 112 -9.34 4.02 4.90
C GLY A 112 -9.62 4.18 3.39
N PRO A 113 -8.97 5.15 2.75
CA PRO A 113 -9.16 5.40 1.33
C PRO A 113 -8.56 4.28 0.46
N LEU A 114 -9.25 3.97 -0.62
CA LEU A 114 -8.76 3.14 -1.72
C LEU A 114 -8.46 4.05 -2.91
N VAL A 115 -7.20 4.26 -3.22
CA VAL A 115 -6.73 5.15 -4.28
C VAL A 115 -6.47 4.34 -5.54
N MET A 116 -7.24 4.61 -6.59
CA MET A 116 -7.07 3.95 -7.87
C MET A 116 -5.77 4.43 -8.54
N GLN A 117 -4.76 3.58 -8.57
CA GLN A 117 -3.54 3.78 -9.33
C GLN A 117 -3.57 2.96 -10.62
N ALA A 118 -4.58 3.27 -11.44
CA ALA A 118 -4.95 2.49 -12.60
C ALA A 118 -3.83 2.37 -13.63
N TYR A 119 -3.81 1.22 -14.31
CA TYR A 119 -3.03 1.05 -15.54
C TYR A 119 -3.34 2.20 -16.52
N ARG A 120 -2.32 2.75 -17.12
CA ARG A 120 -2.42 3.86 -18.07
C ARG A 120 -2.29 3.34 -19.49
N ASP A 121 -3.20 3.81 -20.33
CA ASP A 121 -3.09 3.68 -21.80
C ASP A 121 -3.61 4.96 -22.46
N ASP A 122 -3.70 4.94 -23.80
CA ASP A 122 -4.12 6.09 -24.59
C ASP A 122 -5.62 6.42 -24.46
N GLU A 123 -6.42 5.52 -23.90
CA GLU A 123 -7.87 5.72 -23.69
C GLU A 123 -8.20 6.61 -22.48
N GLY A 124 -7.22 6.90 -21.62
CA GLY A 124 -7.38 7.85 -20.53
C GLY A 124 -8.52 7.53 -19.56
N LEU A 125 -9.53 8.42 -19.48
CA LEU A 125 -10.65 8.29 -18.54
C LEU A 125 -11.48 7.01 -18.74
N LYS A 126 -11.62 6.52 -19.96
CA LYS A 126 -12.41 5.30 -20.22
C LYS A 126 -11.80 4.07 -19.57
N ILE A 127 -10.47 3.96 -19.57
CA ILE A 127 -9.80 2.83 -18.91
C ILE A 127 -9.96 2.95 -17.39
N PHE A 128 -9.93 4.16 -16.86
CA PHE A 128 -10.18 4.41 -15.45
C PHE A 128 -11.60 4.01 -15.03
N GLU A 129 -12.62 4.44 -15.77
CA GLU A 129 -14.02 4.08 -15.54
C GLU A 129 -14.21 2.57 -15.54
N LYS A 130 -13.67 1.87 -16.56
CA LYS A 130 -13.71 0.40 -16.66
C LYS A 130 -13.06 -0.29 -15.43
N GLN A 131 -11.95 0.23 -14.94
CA GLN A 131 -11.28 -0.34 -13.78
C GLN A 131 -12.01 -0.01 -12.48
N LEU A 132 -12.61 1.16 -12.37
CA LEU A 132 -13.46 1.52 -11.24
C LEU A 132 -14.67 0.58 -11.15
N ASP A 133 -15.39 0.36 -12.28
CA ASP A 133 -16.50 -0.59 -12.34
C ASP A 133 -16.05 -2.01 -11.96
N TRP A 134 -14.82 -2.38 -12.33
CA TRP A 134 -14.27 -3.69 -11.98
C TRP A 134 -14.03 -3.84 -10.47
N VAL A 135 -13.57 -2.79 -9.79
CA VAL A 135 -13.36 -2.80 -8.34
C VAL A 135 -14.66 -2.79 -7.56
N GLN A 136 -15.70 -2.10 -8.05
CA GLN A 136 -17.00 -1.97 -7.36
C GLN A 136 -17.65 -3.30 -7.01
N LYS A 137 -17.32 -4.38 -7.71
CA LYS A 137 -17.87 -5.72 -7.40
C LYS A 137 -17.34 -6.32 -6.08
N TYR A 138 -16.26 -5.76 -5.52
CA TYR A 138 -15.66 -6.23 -4.27
C TYR A 138 -16.03 -5.36 -3.05
N ILE A 139 -16.39 -4.10 -3.29
CA ILE A 139 -16.79 -3.11 -2.29
C ILE A 139 -18.31 -3.12 -2.13
#